data_f019112f910c7cb3845e8b4c3f432232
#
_entry.id   f019112f910c7cb3845e8b4c3f432232
#
_cell.length_a   1.000
_cell.length_b   1.000
_cell.length_c   1.000
_cell.angle_alpha   90.00
_cell.angle_beta   90.00
_cell.angle_gamma   90.00
#
_symmetry.space_group_name_H-M   'P 1'
#
loop_
_entity.id
_entity.type
_entity.pdbx_description
1 polymer ?
#
loop_
_entity_poly.entity_id
_entity_poly.type
_entity_poly.pdbx_seq_one_letter_code
_entity_poly.pdbx_strand_id
1 'polypeptide(L)'
;MGILVECPACKIRGGLKRKLCKCGYNVQKAHSKNYWIEYYLNGKRTRERIGRSKQAAENRFREIQTAKAEKRHININKNVSVNLGELRDWYLELSEVKQKRSYSDIARCVSLVVEHIGEKTTAIQLELKHIEDFRKYRLRINSIRGRPIKPATINRNVANFRAMLNRAVDYGKLEINPIGRIKNLEENNIRERVLSQEEFERLLSNCHGEIKGIVLIAYYLPMRQEEIINLTWEEIDFTHGFIRLGANRTKTKTVRS
;
A
#
# COMPACT_ATOMS: atom_id res chain seq x y z
N MET A 1 -7.00 15.04 33.66
CA MET A 1 -6.00 14.50 32.72
C MET A 1 -4.73 14.23 33.51
N GLY A 2 -4.07 13.11 33.27
CA GLY A 2 -2.83 12.81 33.99
C GLY A 2 -2.34 11.39 33.78
N ILE A 3 -1.25 11.11 34.45
CA ILE A 3 -0.65 9.77 34.49
C ILE A 3 -1.25 9.00 35.65
N LEU A 4 -1.68 7.77 35.39
CA LEU A 4 -2.26 6.87 36.36
C LEU A 4 -1.34 5.67 36.57
N VAL A 5 -1.42 5.11 37.81
CA VAL A 5 -0.75 3.85 38.15
C VAL A 5 -1.80 2.79 38.44
N GLU A 6 -1.61 1.62 37.91
CA GLU A 6 -2.46 0.45 38.13
C GLU A 6 -2.01 -0.31 39.37
N CYS A 7 -2.93 -0.59 40.25
CA CYS A 7 -2.65 -1.41 41.43
C CYS A 7 -2.37 -2.87 41.01
N PRO A 8 -1.24 -3.49 41.41
CA PRO A 8 -0.95 -4.88 41.05
C PRO A 8 -1.97 -5.89 41.61
N ALA A 9 -2.55 -5.60 42.78
CA ALA A 9 -3.48 -6.52 43.44
C ALA A 9 -4.88 -6.48 42.86
N CYS A 10 -5.49 -5.28 42.77
CA CYS A 10 -6.90 -5.15 42.37
C CYS A 10 -7.13 -4.50 41.00
N LYS A 11 -6.07 -4.18 40.27
CA LYS A 11 -6.11 -3.55 38.94
C LYS A 11 -6.79 -2.16 38.85
N ILE A 12 -7.18 -1.60 40.00
CA ILE A 12 -7.76 -0.24 40.07
C ILE A 12 -6.67 0.78 39.77
N ARG A 13 -6.97 1.72 38.87
CA ARG A 13 -6.06 2.79 38.46
C ARG A 13 -6.27 4.03 39.32
N GLY A 14 -5.17 4.63 39.76
CA GLY A 14 -5.18 5.85 40.57
C GLY A 14 -4.08 6.81 40.13
N GLY A 15 -4.15 8.05 40.63
CA GLY A 15 -3.14 9.07 40.32
C GLY A 15 -1.74 8.69 40.79
N LEU A 16 -0.72 9.28 40.16
CA LEU A 16 0.70 8.98 40.41
C LEU A 16 1.14 9.15 41.90
N LYS A 17 0.53 10.12 42.60
CA LYS A 17 0.84 10.45 44.02
C LYS A 17 0.18 9.51 45.02
N ARG A 18 -0.66 8.59 44.58
CA ARG A 18 -1.42 7.70 45.46
C ARG A 18 -0.49 6.69 46.14
N LYS A 19 -0.46 6.69 47.47
CA LYS A 19 0.32 5.77 48.29
C LYS A 19 -0.39 4.42 48.49
N LEU A 20 -1.65 4.47 48.96
CA LEU A 20 -2.46 3.29 49.27
C LEU A 20 -3.63 3.13 48.28
N CYS A 21 -3.84 1.92 47.79
CA CYS A 21 -5.00 1.58 47.01
C CYS A 21 -6.25 1.42 47.87
N LYS A 22 -7.46 1.53 47.31
CA LYS A 22 -8.70 1.22 48.00
C LYS A 22 -8.76 -0.21 48.60
N CYS A 23 -7.97 -1.14 48.02
CA CYS A 23 -7.83 -2.50 48.49
C CYS A 23 -6.78 -2.66 49.61
N GLY A 24 -6.21 -1.56 50.18
CA GLY A 24 -5.17 -1.60 51.21
C GLY A 24 -3.76 -1.78 50.69
N TYR A 25 -3.54 -2.14 49.42
CA TYR A 25 -2.21 -2.39 48.85
C TYR A 25 -1.39 -1.10 48.72
N ASN A 26 -0.13 -1.12 49.13
CA ASN A 26 0.78 0.01 48.98
C ASN A 26 1.39 0.03 47.58
N VAL A 27 0.83 0.89 46.71
CA VAL A 27 1.22 0.99 45.30
C VAL A 27 2.63 1.58 45.12
N GLN A 28 3.11 2.40 46.08
CA GLN A 28 4.46 2.98 45.95
C GLN A 28 5.57 1.96 46.18
N LYS A 29 5.36 0.98 47.06
CA LYS A 29 6.32 -0.10 47.35
C LYS A 29 6.29 -1.26 46.37
N ALA A 30 5.41 -1.23 45.35
CA ALA A 30 5.33 -2.30 44.35
C ALA A 30 6.58 -2.36 43.47
N HIS A 31 7.19 -3.54 43.33
CA HIS A 31 8.37 -3.78 42.48
C HIS A 31 8.09 -3.53 40.98
N SER A 32 6.88 -3.84 40.51
CA SER A 32 6.48 -3.55 39.12
C SER A 32 5.16 -2.80 39.12
N LYS A 33 5.11 -1.73 38.33
CA LYS A 33 3.94 -0.85 38.17
C LYS A 33 3.61 -0.70 36.71
N ASN A 34 2.34 -0.82 36.37
CA ASN A 34 1.87 -0.46 35.04
C ASN A 34 1.39 0.99 35.05
N TYR A 35 1.91 1.77 34.13
CA TYR A 35 1.54 3.16 33.95
C TYR A 35 0.54 3.31 32.83
N TRP A 36 -0.43 4.20 33.03
CA TRP A 36 -1.47 4.57 32.10
C TRP A 36 -1.50 6.09 31.98
N ILE A 37 -1.92 6.60 30.83
CA ILE A 37 -2.23 8.01 30.65
C ILE A 37 -3.72 8.16 30.44
N GLU A 38 -4.26 9.28 30.91
CA GLU A 38 -5.67 9.63 30.75
C GLU A 38 -5.80 11.02 30.16
N TYR A 39 -6.54 11.14 29.06
CA TYR A 39 -6.79 12.39 28.36
C TYR A 39 -8.16 12.40 27.71
N TYR A 40 -8.62 13.58 27.31
CA TYR A 40 -9.85 13.73 26.54
C TYR A 40 -9.53 13.93 25.05
N LEU A 41 -10.20 13.20 24.18
CA LEU A 41 -10.14 13.33 22.76
C LEU A 41 -11.56 13.46 22.21
N ASN A 42 -11.83 14.52 21.48
CA ASN A 42 -13.18 14.81 20.92
C ASN A 42 -14.31 14.68 21.97
N GLY A 43 -14.06 15.21 23.18
CA GLY A 43 -15.02 15.13 24.28
C GLY A 43 -15.09 13.78 25.02
N LYS A 44 -14.45 12.73 24.50
CA LYS A 44 -14.43 11.39 25.12
C LYS A 44 -13.19 11.18 25.97
N ARG A 45 -13.39 10.62 27.16
CA ARG A 45 -12.32 10.22 28.08
C ARG A 45 -11.59 8.99 27.53
N THR A 46 -10.31 9.12 27.22
CA THR A 46 -9.47 8.07 26.65
C THR A 46 -8.40 7.66 27.66
N ARG A 47 -8.13 6.36 27.78
CA ARG A 47 -7.07 5.81 28.61
C ARG A 47 -6.19 4.90 27.78
N GLU A 48 -4.88 5.14 27.83
CA GLU A 48 -3.88 4.40 27.07
C GLU A 48 -2.90 3.74 28.06
N ARG A 49 -2.64 2.43 27.87
CA ARG A 49 -1.65 1.70 28.65
C ARG A 49 -0.27 1.91 28.05
N ILE A 50 0.68 2.40 28.86
CA ILE A 50 2.06 2.63 28.40
C ILE A 50 3.00 1.49 28.76
N GLY A 51 2.77 0.83 29.88
CA GLY A 51 3.62 -0.25 30.34
C GLY A 51 4.31 0.06 31.68
N ARG A 52 5.54 -0.45 31.89
CA ARG A 52 6.23 -0.40 33.18
C ARG A 52 7.14 0.81 33.36
N SER A 53 7.43 1.57 32.31
CA SER A 53 8.30 2.74 32.37
C SER A 53 7.52 4.01 32.70
N LYS A 54 7.84 4.64 33.81
CA LYS A 54 7.30 5.94 34.20
C LYS A 54 7.71 7.03 33.23
N GLN A 55 8.98 7.02 32.81
CA GLN A 55 9.53 7.99 31.84
C GLN A 55 8.80 7.92 30.49
N ALA A 56 8.52 6.70 30.01
CA ALA A 56 7.73 6.52 28.77
C ALA A 56 6.31 7.10 28.91
N ALA A 57 5.67 6.93 30.07
CA ALA A 57 4.36 7.53 30.33
C ALA A 57 4.40 9.06 30.38
N GLU A 58 5.44 9.63 30.97
CA GLU A 58 5.66 11.09 31.02
C GLU A 58 5.91 11.66 29.62
N ASN A 59 6.76 11.02 28.82
CA ASN A 59 7.05 11.44 27.44
C ASN A 59 5.79 11.39 26.59
N ARG A 60 5.05 10.29 26.63
CA ARG A 60 3.81 10.13 25.85
C ARG A 60 2.74 11.15 26.28
N PHE A 61 2.64 11.43 27.56
CA PHE A 61 1.70 12.43 28.06
C PHE A 61 2.06 13.85 27.56
N ARG A 62 3.36 14.20 27.52
CA ARG A 62 3.84 15.46 26.94
C ARG A 62 3.50 15.55 25.44
N GLU A 63 3.79 14.51 24.67
CA GLU A 63 3.45 14.46 23.24
C GLU A 63 1.98 14.78 23.00
N ILE A 64 1.08 14.18 23.79
CA ILE A 64 -0.35 14.43 23.67
C ILE A 64 -0.70 15.87 24.05
N GLN A 65 -0.07 16.43 25.09
CA GLN A 65 -0.28 17.82 25.46
C GLN A 65 0.19 18.78 24.36
N THR A 66 1.37 18.55 23.79
CA THR A 66 1.93 19.33 22.69
C THR A 66 1.05 19.23 21.45
N ALA A 67 0.66 18.03 21.05
CA ALA A 67 -0.22 17.82 19.90
C ALA A 67 -1.58 18.55 20.07
N LYS A 68 -2.13 18.57 21.30
CA LYS A 68 -3.33 19.34 21.61
C LYS A 68 -3.13 20.84 21.49
N ALA A 69 -2.02 21.34 22.04
CA ALA A 69 -1.70 22.79 22.01
C ALA A 69 -1.50 23.26 20.55
N GLU A 70 -0.89 22.42 19.72
CA GLU A 70 -0.63 22.72 18.31
C GLU A 70 -1.79 22.34 17.38
N LYS A 71 -2.92 21.90 17.91
CA LYS A 71 -4.09 21.39 17.15
C LYS A 71 -3.73 20.29 16.16
N ARG A 72 -2.62 19.58 16.37
CA ARG A 72 -2.24 18.42 15.57
C ARG A 72 -3.10 17.20 15.92
N HIS A 73 -3.26 16.30 14.95
CA HIS A 73 -3.96 15.04 15.17
C HIS A 73 -3.22 14.21 16.21
N ILE A 74 -3.90 13.82 17.30
CA ILE A 74 -3.34 12.93 18.31
C ILE A 74 -3.41 11.51 17.79
N ASN A 75 -2.29 10.94 17.40
CA ASN A 75 -2.21 9.53 17.07
C ASN A 75 -2.45 8.71 18.34
N ILE A 76 -3.63 8.13 18.43
CA ILE A 76 -3.90 7.12 19.45
C ILE A 76 -3.18 5.87 18.97
N ASN A 77 -2.19 5.38 19.74
CA ASN A 77 -1.66 4.03 19.56
C ASN A 77 -2.81 3.04 19.81
N LYS A 78 -3.66 2.86 18.83
CA LYS A 78 -4.39 1.63 18.70
C LYS A 78 -3.35 0.63 18.25
N ASN A 79 -2.78 -0.13 19.20
CA ASN A 79 -2.18 -1.43 18.90
C ASN A 79 -3.30 -2.35 18.38
N VAL A 80 -3.89 -1.99 17.27
CA VAL A 80 -4.71 -2.88 16.48
C VAL A 80 -3.68 -3.74 15.75
N SER A 81 -3.48 -4.93 16.26
CA SER A 81 -2.69 -5.96 15.60
C SER A 81 -3.47 -6.44 14.36
N VAL A 82 -3.59 -5.57 13.37
CA VAL A 82 -4.22 -5.92 12.09
C VAL A 82 -3.27 -6.85 11.36
N ASN A 83 -3.73 -8.02 10.98
CA ASN A 83 -2.96 -8.95 10.17
C ASN A 83 -2.98 -8.56 8.69
N LEU A 84 -2.02 -9.10 7.92
CA LEU A 84 -1.88 -8.75 6.51
C LEU A 84 -3.06 -9.24 5.66
N GLY A 85 -3.69 -10.36 6.03
CA GLY A 85 -4.90 -10.87 5.36
C GLY A 85 -6.07 -9.89 5.52
N GLU A 86 -6.35 -9.44 6.75
CA GLU A 86 -7.40 -8.44 7.02
C GLU A 86 -7.13 -7.11 6.30
N LEU A 87 -5.85 -6.67 6.23
CA LEU A 87 -5.49 -5.48 5.48
C LEU A 87 -5.69 -5.63 3.98
N ARG A 88 -5.35 -6.79 3.41
CA ARG A 88 -5.60 -7.12 2.01
C ARG A 88 -7.09 -7.02 1.70
N ASP A 89 -7.90 -7.73 2.47
CA ASP A 89 -9.34 -7.83 2.23
C ASP A 89 -10.00 -6.45 2.35
N TRP A 90 -9.67 -5.71 3.40
CA TRP A 90 -10.11 -4.32 3.55
C TRP A 90 -9.68 -3.42 2.37
N TYR A 91 -8.42 -3.51 1.92
CA TYR A 91 -7.91 -2.67 0.84
C TYR A 91 -8.62 -2.96 -0.48
N LEU A 92 -8.85 -4.23 -0.77
CA LEU A 92 -9.53 -4.65 -1.99
C LEU A 92 -11.02 -4.30 -1.99
N GLU A 93 -11.63 -4.11 -0.81
CA GLU A 93 -13.02 -3.65 -0.67
C GLU A 93 -13.20 -2.14 -0.87
N LEU A 94 -12.13 -1.35 -0.83
CA LEU A 94 -12.24 0.10 -1.05
C LEU A 94 -12.80 0.40 -2.45
N SER A 95 -13.84 1.24 -2.50
CA SER A 95 -14.50 1.63 -3.77
C SER A 95 -13.52 2.22 -4.79
N GLU A 96 -12.60 3.05 -4.33
CA GLU A 96 -11.54 3.65 -5.14
C GLU A 96 -10.55 2.62 -5.73
N VAL A 97 -10.42 1.45 -5.11
CA VAL A 97 -9.58 0.35 -5.61
C VAL A 97 -10.38 -0.54 -6.56
N LYS A 98 -11.63 -0.88 -6.20
CA LYS A 98 -12.55 -1.70 -7.02
C LYS A 98 -12.85 -1.06 -8.39
N GLN A 99 -12.97 0.26 -8.44
CA GLN A 99 -13.26 0.99 -9.70
C GLN A 99 -12.05 1.10 -10.66
N LYS A 100 -10.86 0.69 -10.24
CA LYS A 100 -9.69 0.73 -11.13
C LYS A 100 -9.78 -0.35 -12.22
N ARG A 101 -9.54 0.02 -13.47
CA ARG A 101 -9.41 -0.93 -14.59
C ARG A 101 -8.36 -2.02 -14.29
N SER A 102 -7.35 -1.72 -13.47
CA SER A 102 -6.30 -2.65 -13.05
C SER A 102 -6.62 -3.43 -11.76
N TYR A 103 -7.88 -3.47 -11.31
CA TYR A 103 -8.26 -4.11 -10.04
C TYR A 103 -7.77 -5.55 -9.92
N SER A 104 -7.99 -6.37 -10.94
CA SER A 104 -7.57 -7.78 -10.95
C SER A 104 -6.04 -7.95 -10.79
N ASP A 105 -5.26 -7.07 -11.44
CA ASP A 105 -3.80 -7.06 -11.30
C ASP A 105 -3.36 -6.61 -9.91
N ILE A 106 -4.02 -5.60 -9.35
CA ILE A 106 -3.76 -5.12 -7.97
C ILE A 106 -4.04 -6.25 -6.98
N ALA A 107 -5.21 -6.87 -7.06
CA ALA A 107 -5.61 -7.97 -6.19
C ALA A 107 -4.60 -9.12 -6.23
N ARG A 108 -4.24 -9.56 -7.45
CA ARG A 108 -3.24 -10.62 -7.63
C ARG A 108 -1.87 -10.22 -7.06
N CYS A 109 -1.40 -8.99 -7.30
CA CYS A 109 -0.10 -8.53 -6.81
C CYS A 109 -0.05 -8.49 -5.29
N VAL A 110 -1.09 -7.96 -4.65
CA VAL A 110 -1.17 -7.88 -3.18
C VAL A 110 -1.28 -9.27 -2.56
N SER A 111 -2.17 -10.13 -3.09
CA SER A 111 -2.35 -11.49 -2.58
C SER A 111 -1.06 -12.31 -2.63
N LEU A 112 -0.32 -12.26 -3.74
CA LEU A 112 0.95 -12.97 -3.87
C LEU A 112 1.98 -12.61 -2.79
N VAL A 113 2.04 -11.34 -2.39
CA VAL A 113 2.96 -10.88 -1.33
C VAL A 113 2.45 -11.32 0.03
N VAL A 114 1.15 -11.13 0.30
CA VAL A 114 0.52 -11.50 1.58
C VAL A 114 0.58 -13.00 1.83
N GLU A 115 0.29 -13.83 0.83
CA GLU A 115 0.37 -15.29 0.91
C GLU A 115 1.79 -15.77 1.21
N HIS A 116 2.81 -15.17 0.55
CA HIS A 116 4.20 -15.52 0.78
C HIS A 116 4.68 -15.17 2.19
N ILE A 117 4.31 -13.99 2.71
CA ILE A 117 4.70 -13.54 4.06
C ILE A 117 3.89 -14.27 5.13
N GLY A 118 2.64 -14.63 4.82
CA GLY A 118 1.66 -15.24 5.70
C GLY A 118 0.56 -14.27 6.11
N GLU A 119 -0.68 -14.64 5.83
CA GLU A 119 -1.87 -13.82 6.10
C GLU A 119 -2.04 -13.43 7.57
N LYS A 120 -1.61 -14.31 8.49
CA LYS A 120 -1.69 -14.10 9.95
C LYS A 120 -0.59 -13.21 10.50
N THR A 121 0.42 -12.86 9.69
CA THR A 121 1.49 -11.95 10.11
C THR A 121 0.89 -10.57 10.39
N THR A 122 1.19 -10.01 11.56
CA THR A 122 0.71 -8.68 11.92
C THR A 122 1.53 -7.61 11.18
N ALA A 123 0.89 -6.53 10.78
CA ALA A 123 1.57 -5.45 10.06
C ALA A 123 2.72 -4.80 10.88
N ILE A 124 2.67 -4.88 12.20
CA ILE A 124 3.75 -4.41 13.10
C ILE A 124 4.99 -5.30 13.01
N GLN A 125 4.81 -6.59 12.73
CA GLN A 125 5.92 -7.56 12.60
C GLN A 125 6.54 -7.53 11.20
N LEU A 126 5.96 -6.76 10.26
CA LEU A 126 6.48 -6.67 8.91
C LEU A 126 7.81 -5.90 8.89
N GLU A 127 8.83 -6.56 8.36
CA GLU A 127 10.19 -6.03 8.21
C GLU A 127 10.61 -6.05 6.72
N LEU A 128 11.64 -5.27 6.38
CA LEU A 128 12.24 -5.30 5.05
C LEU A 128 12.70 -6.69 4.63
N LYS A 129 13.15 -7.51 5.59
CA LYS A 129 13.55 -8.90 5.39
C LYS A 129 12.46 -9.73 4.68
N HIS A 130 11.21 -9.59 5.07
CA HIS A 130 10.10 -10.33 4.44
C HIS A 130 9.96 -10.01 2.95
N ILE A 131 10.21 -8.75 2.57
CA ILE A 131 10.17 -8.35 1.16
C ILE A 131 11.38 -8.87 0.40
N GLU A 132 12.57 -8.86 1.02
CA GLU A 132 13.76 -9.44 0.39
C GLU A 132 13.63 -10.97 0.19
N ASP A 133 13.02 -11.67 1.14
CA ASP A 133 12.75 -13.11 1.01
C ASP A 133 11.71 -13.38 -0.09
N PHE A 134 10.64 -12.56 -0.18
CA PHE A 134 9.69 -12.60 -1.29
C PHE A 134 10.39 -12.38 -2.65
N ARG A 135 11.27 -11.38 -2.77
CA ARG A 135 12.02 -11.10 -3.99
C ARG A 135 12.89 -12.29 -4.41
N LYS A 136 13.66 -12.86 -3.48
CA LYS A 136 14.49 -14.06 -3.71
C LYS A 136 13.65 -15.24 -4.17
N TYR A 137 12.53 -15.49 -3.52
CA TYR A 137 11.58 -16.53 -3.92
C TYR A 137 11.10 -16.31 -5.35
N ARG A 138 10.64 -15.10 -5.68
CA ARG A 138 10.10 -14.78 -7.01
C ARG A 138 11.14 -14.88 -8.13
N LEU A 139 12.39 -14.57 -7.85
CA LEU A 139 13.49 -14.71 -8.83
C LEU A 139 13.87 -16.17 -9.12
N ARG A 140 13.56 -17.09 -8.20
CA ARG A 140 13.86 -18.53 -8.35
C ARG A 140 12.79 -19.31 -9.09
N ILE A 141 11.59 -18.82 -9.17
CA ILE A 141 10.47 -19.50 -9.80
C ILE A 141 10.19 -18.95 -11.19
N ASN A 142 9.61 -19.79 -12.03
CA ASN A 142 9.14 -19.38 -13.35
C ASN A 142 7.68 -18.87 -13.30
N SER A 143 7.32 -18.06 -14.28
CA SER A 143 5.94 -17.68 -14.54
C SER A 143 5.14 -18.89 -15.05
N ILE A 144 3.80 -18.76 -15.08
CA ILE A 144 2.89 -19.78 -15.65
C ILE A 144 3.30 -20.18 -17.09
N ARG A 145 3.94 -19.28 -17.82
CA ARG A 145 4.46 -19.53 -19.19
C ARG A 145 5.85 -20.16 -19.22
N GLY A 146 6.36 -20.67 -18.10
CA GLY A 146 7.67 -21.32 -17.98
C GLY A 146 8.88 -20.37 -18.10
N ARG A 147 8.69 -19.03 -18.13
CA ARG A 147 9.77 -18.05 -18.26
C ARG A 147 10.15 -17.48 -16.90
N PRO A 148 11.45 -17.13 -16.67
CA PRO A 148 11.89 -16.44 -15.47
C PRO A 148 11.09 -15.15 -15.22
N ILE A 149 10.78 -14.89 -13.95
CA ILE A 149 10.03 -13.68 -13.58
C ILE A 149 11.01 -12.49 -13.58
N LYS A 150 10.67 -11.46 -14.36
CA LYS A 150 11.51 -10.26 -14.50
C LYS A 150 11.43 -9.37 -13.24
N PRO A 151 12.55 -8.65 -12.90
CA PRO A 151 12.59 -7.68 -11.81
C PRO A 151 11.43 -6.67 -11.84
N ALA A 152 11.05 -6.17 -13.02
CA ALA A 152 9.91 -5.26 -13.19
C ALA A 152 8.57 -5.83 -12.66
N THR A 153 8.34 -7.14 -12.86
CA THR A 153 7.14 -7.82 -12.36
C THR A 153 7.16 -7.90 -10.83
N ILE A 154 8.32 -8.20 -10.25
CA ILE A 154 8.50 -8.28 -8.79
C ILE A 154 8.34 -6.88 -8.18
N ASN A 155 8.94 -5.85 -8.78
CA ASN A 155 8.78 -4.47 -8.35
C ASN A 155 7.31 -4.03 -8.36
N ARG A 156 6.53 -4.43 -9.39
CA ARG A 156 5.09 -4.18 -9.44
C ARG A 156 4.34 -4.84 -8.29
N ASN A 157 4.67 -6.10 -7.94
CA ASN A 157 4.03 -6.76 -6.79
C ASN A 157 4.29 -5.98 -5.51
N VAL A 158 5.55 -5.64 -5.24
CA VAL A 158 5.96 -4.88 -4.03
C VAL A 158 5.36 -3.47 -4.03
N ALA A 159 5.27 -2.81 -5.18
CA ALA A 159 4.67 -1.47 -5.30
C ALA A 159 3.18 -1.48 -4.92
N ASN A 160 2.40 -2.46 -5.39
CA ASN A 160 0.99 -2.60 -5.04
C ASN A 160 0.80 -2.93 -3.54
N PHE A 161 1.64 -3.81 -2.99
CA PHE A 161 1.62 -4.11 -1.56
C PHE A 161 1.97 -2.87 -0.71
N ARG A 162 3.00 -2.10 -1.12
CA ARG A 162 3.34 -0.83 -0.47
C ARG A 162 2.21 0.19 -0.56
N ALA A 163 1.48 0.25 -1.68
CA ALA A 163 0.31 1.12 -1.82
C ALA A 163 -0.81 0.74 -0.85
N MET A 164 -1.07 -0.55 -0.62
CA MET A 164 -2.00 -1.03 0.39
C MET A 164 -1.61 -0.54 1.80
N LEU A 165 -0.34 -0.69 2.16
CA LEU A 165 0.15 -0.23 3.48
C LEU A 165 0.08 1.30 3.64
N ASN A 166 0.38 2.07 2.59
CA ASN A 166 0.21 3.52 2.61
C ASN A 166 -1.26 3.91 2.84
N ARG A 167 -2.19 3.24 2.15
CA ARG A 167 -3.62 3.45 2.39
C ARG A 167 -4.03 3.09 3.81
N ALA A 168 -3.47 2.03 4.38
CA ALA A 168 -3.72 1.68 5.77
C ALA A 168 -3.23 2.78 6.74
N VAL A 169 -2.14 3.47 6.40
CA VAL A 169 -1.67 4.65 7.16
C VAL A 169 -2.65 5.83 6.98
N ASP A 170 -3.04 6.15 5.75
CA ASP A 170 -3.98 7.25 5.45
C ASP A 170 -5.30 7.08 6.19
N TYR A 171 -5.79 5.85 6.32
CA TYR A 171 -7.02 5.50 7.04
C TYR A 171 -6.82 5.25 8.56
N GLY A 172 -5.61 5.50 9.08
CA GLY A 172 -5.30 5.36 10.50
C GLY A 172 -5.32 3.91 11.02
N LYS A 173 -5.24 2.91 10.14
CA LYS A 173 -5.10 1.49 10.50
C LYS A 173 -3.67 1.13 10.89
N LEU A 174 -2.70 1.84 10.32
CA LEU A 174 -1.27 1.76 10.66
C LEU A 174 -0.77 3.15 11.03
N GLU A 175 0.24 3.22 11.88
CA GLU A 175 0.91 4.48 12.22
C GLU A 175 1.90 4.89 11.13
N ILE A 176 2.67 3.93 10.66
CA ILE A 176 3.68 4.11 9.60
C ILE A 176 3.67 2.90 8.66
N ASN A 177 4.16 3.11 7.44
CA ASN A 177 4.43 2.01 6.53
C ASN A 177 5.83 1.43 6.79
N PRO A 178 5.95 0.19 7.28
CA PRO A 178 7.24 -0.40 7.67
C PRO A 178 8.19 -0.62 6.48
N ILE A 179 7.66 -0.69 5.26
CA ILE A 179 8.45 -0.89 4.03
C ILE A 179 8.49 0.34 3.12
N GLY A 180 8.12 1.52 3.63
CA GLY A 180 8.00 2.75 2.83
C GLY A 180 9.28 3.14 2.06
N ARG A 181 10.45 2.81 2.59
CA ARG A 181 11.78 3.18 2.03
C ARG A 181 12.44 2.09 1.19
N ILE A 182 11.72 1.03 0.82
CA ILE A 182 12.32 -0.06 0.03
C ILE A 182 12.68 0.42 -1.39
N LYS A 183 13.91 0.16 -1.83
CA LYS A 183 14.37 0.42 -3.20
C LYS A 183 13.87 -0.66 -4.15
N ASN A 184 13.57 -0.30 -5.38
CA ASN A 184 13.24 -1.27 -6.42
C ASN A 184 14.48 -2.09 -6.82
N LEU A 185 14.23 -3.31 -7.34
CA LEU A 185 15.25 -4.08 -8.05
C LEU A 185 15.61 -3.33 -9.33
N GLU A 186 16.85 -3.44 -9.75
CA GLU A 186 17.31 -2.87 -11.02
C GLU A 186 16.58 -3.53 -12.20
N GLU A 187 16.12 -2.70 -13.14
CA GLU A 187 15.36 -3.13 -14.30
C GLU A 187 16.14 -2.82 -15.57
N ASN A 188 16.49 -3.85 -16.33
CA ASN A 188 16.97 -3.69 -17.68
C ASN A 188 15.83 -3.98 -18.65
N ASN A 189 15.09 -2.94 -19.02
CA ASN A 189 13.92 -3.02 -19.89
C ASN A 189 14.13 -2.38 -21.27
N ILE A 190 15.36 -1.99 -21.58
CA ILE A 190 15.68 -1.35 -22.87
C ILE A 190 15.52 -2.37 -23.97
N ARG A 191 14.71 -2.06 -24.98
CA ARG A 191 14.60 -2.82 -26.22
C ARG A 191 15.28 -2.02 -27.31
N GLU A 192 16.41 -2.55 -27.78
CA GLU A 192 17.23 -1.89 -28.80
C GLU A 192 16.85 -2.31 -30.23
N ARG A 193 16.17 -3.47 -30.34
CA ARG A 193 15.80 -3.99 -31.66
C ARG A 193 14.62 -3.23 -32.24
N VAL A 194 14.84 -2.66 -33.41
CA VAL A 194 13.85 -2.08 -34.31
C VAL A 194 13.75 -2.95 -35.56
N LEU A 195 12.58 -3.06 -36.18
CA LEU A 195 12.39 -3.77 -37.44
C LEU A 195 13.09 -3.01 -38.57
N SER A 196 13.83 -3.73 -39.44
CA SER A 196 14.27 -3.15 -40.69
C SER A 196 13.09 -3.01 -41.68
N GLN A 197 13.28 -2.26 -42.76
CA GLN A 197 12.24 -2.10 -43.79
C GLN A 197 11.87 -3.46 -44.41
N GLU A 198 12.87 -4.30 -44.71
CA GLU A 198 12.64 -5.63 -45.30
C GLU A 198 11.92 -6.57 -44.31
N GLU A 199 12.22 -6.48 -43.02
CA GLU A 199 11.53 -7.24 -41.98
C GLU A 199 10.07 -6.81 -41.87
N PHE A 200 9.80 -5.49 -41.94
CA PHE A 200 8.44 -4.97 -41.94
C PHE A 200 7.63 -5.44 -43.17
N GLU A 201 8.18 -5.37 -44.37
CA GLU A 201 7.54 -5.84 -45.60
C GLU A 201 7.22 -7.34 -45.57
N ARG A 202 8.17 -8.17 -45.06
CA ARG A 202 7.93 -9.60 -44.81
C ARG A 202 6.84 -9.85 -43.77
N LEU A 203 6.81 -9.07 -42.67
CA LEU A 203 5.73 -9.16 -41.69
C LEU A 203 4.39 -8.84 -42.35
N LEU A 204 4.31 -7.74 -43.10
CA LEU A 204 3.08 -7.26 -43.74
C LEU A 204 2.55 -8.22 -44.80
N SER A 205 3.43 -8.89 -45.58
CA SER A 205 3.05 -9.90 -46.58
C SER A 205 2.46 -11.16 -45.96
N ASN A 206 2.81 -11.47 -44.72
CA ASN A 206 2.27 -12.59 -43.95
C ASN A 206 1.07 -12.23 -43.08
N CYS A 207 0.64 -10.97 -43.06
CA CYS A 207 -0.56 -10.53 -42.34
C CYS A 207 -1.78 -10.55 -43.27
N HIS A 208 -2.90 -11.10 -42.77
CA HIS A 208 -4.17 -11.18 -43.51
C HIS A 208 -5.30 -10.48 -42.74
N GLY A 209 -6.33 -10.05 -43.48
CA GLY A 209 -7.53 -9.43 -42.95
C GLY A 209 -7.23 -8.20 -42.07
N GLU A 210 -7.91 -8.08 -40.97
CA GLU A 210 -7.81 -6.94 -40.04
C GLU A 210 -6.41 -6.75 -39.44
N ILE A 211 -5.65 -7.84 -39.27
CA ILE A 211 -4.31 -7.79 -38.72
C ILE A 211 -3.37 -6.94 -39.54
N LYS A 212 -3.52 -6.99 -40.89
CA LYS A 212 -2.73 -6.19 -41.81
C LYS A 212 -2.95 -4.68 -41.59
N GLY A 213 -4.21 -4.27 -41.42
CA GLY A 213 -4.56 -2.88 -41.11
C GLY A 213 -4.01 -2.43 -39.76
N ILE A 214 -4.12 -3.28 -38.70
CA ILE A 214 -3.59 -3.00 -37.36
C ILE A 214 -2.06 -2.80 -37.41
N VAL A 215 -1.34 -3.66 -38.14
CA VAL A 215 0.13 -3.58 -38.26
C VAL A 215 0.54 -2.31 -39.03
N LEU A 216 -0.17 -1.94 -40.09
CA LEU A 216 0.06 -0.70 -40.85
C LEU A 216 -0.13 0.54 -39.95
N ILE A 217 -1.24 0.62 -39.27
CA ILE A 217 -1.53 1.74 -38.35
C ILE A 217 -0.47 1.80 -37.22
N ALA A 218 -0.12 0.67 -36.64
CA ALA A 218 0.89 0.61 -35.56
C ALA A 218 2.30 1.03 -36.03
N TYR A 219 2.64 0.82 -37.29
CA TYR A 219 3.93 1.19 -37.85
C TYR A 219 4.01 2.70 -38.21
N TYR A 220 2.97 3.24 -38.80
CA TYR A 220 2.98 4.62 -39.26
C TYR A 220 2.50 5.63 -38.20
N LEU A 221 1.66 5.20 -37.25
CA LEU A 221 1.06 6.10 -36.27
C LEU A 221 1.48 5.75 -34.83
N PRO A 222 1.83 6.75 -34.01
CA PRO A 222 2.26 6.53 -32.62
C PRO A 222 1.08 6.25 -31.69
N MET A 223 0.23 5.29 -32.06
CA MET A 223 -0.95 4.88 -31.31
C MET A 223 -0.67 3.69 -30.39
N ARG A 224 -1.41 3.61 -29.26
CA ARG A 224 -1.34 2.44 -28.38
C ARG A 224 -2.15 1.29 -28.96
N GLN A 225 -1.74 0.04 -28.68
CA GLN A 225 -2.44 -1.15 -29.18
C GLN A 225 -3.95 -1.10 -28.97
N GLU A 226 -4.42 -0.77 -27.76
CA GLU A 226 -5.84 -0.66 -27.41
C GLU A 226 -6.57 0.47 -28.19
N GLU A 227 -5.85 1.54 -28.51
CA GLU A 227 -6.38 2.65 -29.33
C GLU A 227 -6.59 2.20 -30.75
N ILE A 228 -5.68 1.39 -31.32
CA ILE A 228 -5.78 0.86 -32.69
C ILE A 228 -6.88 -0.20 -32.77
N ILE A 229 -6.89 -1.19 -31.89
CA ILE A 229 -7.86 -2.31 -31.92
C ILE A 229 -9.31 -1.83 -31.81
N ASN A 230 -9.53 -0.78 -31.06
CA ASN A 230 -10.87 -0.23 -30.85
C ASN A 230 -11.16 1.01 -31.72
N LEU A 231 -10.33 1.32 -32.71
CA LEU A 231 -10.54 2.46 -33.61
C LEU A 231 -11.85 2.32 -34.39
N THR A 232 -12.65 3.38 -34.42
CA THR A 232 -13.92 3.44 -35.19
C THR A 232 -13.82 4.41 -36.36
N TRP A 233 -14.63 4.23 -37.35
CA TRP A 233 -14.67 5.11 -38.53
C TRP A 233 -15.01 6.56 -38.19
N GLU A 234 -15.81 6.79 -37.15
CA GLU A 234 -16.19 8.11 -36.65
C GLU A 234 -15.00 8.91 -36.09
N GLU A 235 -13.96 8.21 -35.68
CA GLU A 235 -12.72 8.82 -35.13
C GLU A 235 -11.73 9.21 -36.25
N ILE A 236 -12.01 8.86 -37.54
CA ILE A 236 -11.14 9.13 -38.68
C ILE A 236 -11.70 10.28 -39.48
N ASP A 237 -10.97 11.38 -39.55
CA ASP A 237 -11.28 12.53 -40.39
C ASP A 237 -10.50 12.42 -41.70
N PHE A 238 -11.17 11.89 -42.73
CA PHE A 238 -10.58 11.73 -44.07
C PHE A 238 -10.38 13.07 -44.80
N THR A 239 -11.14 14.11 -44.42
CA THR A 239 -11.04 15.42 -45.06
C THR A 239 -9.77 16.13 -44.67
N HIS A 240 -9.40 16.03 -43.38
CA HIS A 240 -8.23 16.69 -42.83
C HIS A 240 -7.07 15.73 -42.58
N GLY A 241 -7.23 14.42 -42.76
CA GLY A 241 -6.18 13.41 -42.70
C GLY A 241 -5.68 13.10 -41.28
N PHE A 242 -6.54 13.09 -40.25
CA PHE A 242 -6.14 12.75 -38.89
C PHE A 242 -7.18 11.88 -38.16
N ILE A 243 -6.71 11.29 -37.05
CA ILE A 243 -7.51 10.46 -36.12
C ILE A 243 -7.72 11.24 -34.84
N ARG A 244 -8.97 11.37 -34.37
CA ARG A 244 -9.34 12.04 -33.13
C ARG A 244 -9.78 11.02 -32.09
N LEU A 245 -9.00 10.89 -31.02
CA LEU A 245 -9.35 10.03 -29.89
C LEU A 245 -9.92 10.86 -28.73
N GLY A 246 -11.13 10.55 -28.31
CA GLY A 246 -11.78 11.20 -27.18
C GLY A 246 -11.05 10.92 -25.85
N ALA A 247 -11.24 11.80 -24.87
CA ALA A 247 -10.59 11.71 -23.55
C ALA A 247 -10.88 10.38 -22.82
N ASN A 248 -12.05 9.78 -23.00
CA ASN A 248 -12.45 8.50 -22.43
C ASN A 248 -11.71 7.29 -23.04
N ARG A 249 -11.15 7.47 -24.23
CA ARG A 249 -10.40 6.43 -24.97
C ARG A 249 -8.92 6.41 -24.63
N THR A 250 -8.37 7.53 -24.15
CA THR A 250 -6.95 7.67 -23.87
C THR A 250 -6.61 7.36 -22.42
N LYS A 251 -5.44 6.77 -22.18
CA LYS A 251 -4.95 6.44 -20.82
C LYS A 251 -4.80 7.69 -19.93
N THR A 252 -4.51 8.83 -20.54
CA THR A 252 -4.29 10.11 -19.85
C THR A 252 -5.58 10.91 -19.66
N LYS A 253 -6.71 10.41 -20.18
CA LYS A 253 -8.00 11.11 -20.20
C LYS A 253 -7.93 12.50 -20.86
N THR A 254 -7.07 12.67 -21.84
CA THR A 254 -6.94 13.87 -22.67
C THR A 254 -7.29 13.55 -24.11
N VAL A 255 -7.93 14.49 -24.82
CA VAL A 255 -8.17 14.36 -26.25
C VAL A 255 -6.83 14.30 -26.97
N ARG A 256 -6.72 13.47 -28.01
CA ARG A 256 -5.52 13.31 -28.82
C ARG A 256 -5.89 13.23 -30.29
N SER A 257 -5.19 13.96 -31.11
CA SER A 257 -5.26 13.94 -32.60
C SER A 257 -3.86 13.77 -33.14
#